data_822ee0f281bb417148e43ce427a0c8a3
#
_entry.id   822ee0f281bb417148e43ce427a0c8a3
#
_cell.length_a   1.000
_cell.length_b   1.000
_cell.length_c   1.000
_cell.angle_alpha   90.00
_cell.angle_beta   90.00
_cell.angle_gamma   90.00
#
_symmetry.space_group_name_H-M   'P 1'
#
loop_
_entity.id
_entity.type
_entity.pdbx_description
1 polymer ?
#
loop_
_entity_poly.entity_id
_entity_poly.type
_entity_poly.pdbx_seq_one_letter_code
_entity_poly.pdbx_strand_id
1 'polypeptide(L)'
;MNKVNGKKTSFAPIREDGSRITICYGLKKLSGDLYEWLEVYLPKKQTSTLSLQMVKDAIENDINSRVDEKILCSYPWTVLHGDDAGKDVKVWLSKENQSNFKAKYDLHFTKPESLTFPTIYKIAEDDDHNAVFEVFQNFEELEAFYLGGIAYIEQCYQAGWQEKSGIDWTPYEDYFKTEE
;
A
#
# COMPACT_ATOMS: atom_id res chain seq x y z
N MET A 1 -0.52 -3.32 -10.76
CA MET A 1 0.87 -2.82 -10.91
C MET A 1 1.68 -3.80 -11.73
N ASN A 2 2.39 -3.35 -12.74
CA ASN A 2 3.30 -4.19 -13.51
C ASN A 2 4.75 -3.75 -13.25
N LYS A 3 5.49 -4.62 -12.60
CA LYS A 3 6.92 -4.48 -12.37
C LYS A 3 7.65 -5.09 -13.56
N VAL A 4 8.53 -4.33 -14.20
CA VAL A 4 9.24 -4.72 -15.40
C VAL A 4 10.73 -4.66 -15.18
N ASN A 5 11.45 -5.67 -15.70
CA ASN A 5 12.89 -5.72 -15.66
C ASN A 5 13.45 -5.65 -17.09
N GLY A 6 14.50 -4.86 -17.30
CA GLY A 6 15.10 -4.70 -18.61
C GLY A 6 16.40 -3.90 -18.59
N LYS A 7 16.96 -3.65 -19.78
CA LYS A 7 18.10 -2.74 -19.93
C LYS A 7 17.63 -1.30 -19.79
N LYS A 8 18.52 -0.38 -19.35
CA LYS A 8 18.20 1.06 -19.28
C LYS A 8 17.70 1.62 -20.61
N THR A 9 18.24 1.14 -21.73
CA THR A 9 17.84 1.54 -23.09
C THR A 9 16.41 1.14 -23.47
N SER A 10 15.81 0.22 -22.72
CA SER A 10 14.40 -0.19 -22.89
C SER A 10 13.43 0.64 -22.07
N PHE A 11 13.93 1.47 -21.18
CA PHE A 11 13.10 2.40 -20.41
C PHE A 11 12.75 3.60 -21.28
N ALA A 12 11.46 3.83 -21.47
CA ALA A 12 10.93 5.05 -22.04
C ALA A 12 9.84 5.58 -21.09
N PRO A 13 9.90 6.85 -20.67
CA PRO A 13 8.99 7.40 -19.66
C PRO A 13 7.52 7.31 -20.11
N ILE A 14 7.26 7.50 -21.39
CA ILE A 14 5.93 7.38 -21.99
C ILE A 14 6.04 6.57 -23.29
N ARG A 15 5.14 5.60 -23.45
CA ARG A 15 5.00 4.81 -24.69
C ARG A 15 3.52 4.77 -25.07
N GLU A 16 3.24 5.09 -26.30
CA GLU A 16 1.90 4.97 -26.88
C GLU A 16 1.82 3.73 -27.76
N ASP A 17 0.88 2.85 -27.47
CA ASP A 17 0.66 1.62 -28.22
C ASP A 17 -0.84 1.39 -28.45
N GLY A 18 -1.28 1.54 -29.69
CA GLY A 18 -2.66 1.32 -30.08
C GLY A 18 -3.67 2.12 -29.24
N SER A 19 -4.41 1.44 -28.39
CA SER A 19 -5.44 2.03 -27.52
C SER A 19 -4.97 2.37 -26.11
N ARG A 20 -3.65 2.23 -25.84
CA ARG A 20 -3.08 2.32 -24.49
C ARG A 20 -1.89 3.26 -24.46
N ILE A 21 -1.78 4.02 -23.37
CA ILE A 21 -0.59 4.78 -23.00
C ILE A 21 0.04 4.09 -21.80
N THR A 22 1.32 3.74 -21.91
CA THR A 22 2.10 3.16 -20.82
C THR A 22 3.03 4.22 -20.28
N ILE A 23 2.92 4.51 -18.98
CA ILE A 23 3.78 5.43 -18.24
C ILE A 23 4.73 4.58 -17.40
N CYS A 24 6.04 4.76 -17.59
CA CYS A 24 7.10 4.04 -16.88
C CYS A 24 7.73 4.96 -15.86
N TYR A 25 7.91 4.52 -14.60
CA TYR A 25 8.50 5.34 -13.55
C TYR A 25 9.28 4.49 -12.53
N GLY A 26 9.99 5.16 -11.61
CA GLY A 26 10.72 4.47 -10.54
C GLY A 26 11.90 3.63 -11.06
N LEU A 27 12.61 4.11 -12.10
CA LEU A 27 13.76 3.40 -12.67
C LEU A 27 14.83 3.15 -11.61
N LYS A 28 15.11 1.88 -11.32
CA LYS A 28 16.09 1.44 -10.33
C LYS A 28 17.07 0.47 -10.93
N LYS A 29 18.37 0.73 -10.74
CA LYS A 29 19.42 -0.21 -11.12
C LYS A 29 19.45 -1.39 -10.15
N LEU A 30 19.43 -2.61 -10.66
CA LEU A 30 19.54 -3.84 -9.89
C LEU A 30 21.00 -4.36 -9.87
N SER A 31 21.53 -4.77 -11.04
CA SER A 31 22.91 -5.26 -11.17
C SER A 31 23.36 -5.16 -12.62
N GLY A 32 24.65 -4.87 -12.87
CA GLY A 32 25.19 -4.75 -14.24
C GLY A 32 24.35 -3.78 -15.08
N ASP A 33 23.81 -4.26 -16.20
CA ASP A 33 22.92 -3.50 -17.10
C ASP A 33 21.43 -3.78 -16.86
N LEU A 34 21.10 -4.47 -15.78
CA LEU A 34 19.72 -4.79 -15.43
C LEU A 34 19.12 -3.68 -14.57
N TYR A 35 17.94 -3.21 -14.99
CA TYR A 35 17.14 -2.20 -14.32
C TYR A 35 15.72 -2.71 -14.08
N GLU A 36 15.06 -2.13 -13.13
CA GLU A 36 13.66 -2.35 -12.80
C GLU A 36 12.91 -1.04 -12.85
N TRP A 37 11.66 -1.05 -13.32
CA TRP A 37 10.75 0.09 -13.26
C TRP A 37 9.31 -0.40 -13.09
N LEU A 38 8.43 0.54 -12.80
CA LEU A 38 6.99 0.32 -12.68
C LEU A 38 6.28 0.86 -13.91
N GLU A 39 5.18 0.20 -14.29
CA GLU A 39 4.34 0.62 -15.40
C GLU A 39 2.90 0.83 -14.94
N VAL A 40 2.35 2.00 -15.28
CA VAL A 40 0.94 2.31 -15.13
C VAL A 40 0.33 2.58 -16.50
N TYR A 41 -0.93 2.20 -16.68
CA TYR A 41 -1.61 2.27 -17.97
C TYR A 41 -2.75 3.25 -17.93
N LEU A 42 -2.83 4.08 -18.99
CA LEU A 42 -3.98 4.93 -19.27
C LEU A 42 -4.63 4.49 -20.58
N PRO A 43 -5.98 4.51 -20.67
CA PRO A 43 -6.67 4.29 -21.94
C PRO A 43 -6.42 5.50 -22.85
N LYS A 44 -6.02 5.25 -24.10
CA LYS A 44 -5.91 6.29 -25.11
C LYS A 44 -7.32 6.65 -25.60
N LYS A 45 -7.86 7.78 -25.15
CA LYS A 45 -9.14 8.29 -25.63
C LYS A 45 -8.92 9.05 -26.96
N GLN A 46 -9.78 8.81 -27.92
CA GLN A 46 -9.69 9.46 -29.25
C GLN A 46 -9.84 10.99 -29.21
N THR A 47 -10.39 11.54 -28.13
CA THR A 47 -10.76 12.97 -28.01
C THR A 47 -9.95 13.75 -26.98
N SER A 48 -9.02 13.13 -26.27
CA SER A 48 -8.21 13.82 -25.27
C SER A 48 -6.72 13.65 -25.56
N THR A 49 -6.01 14.76 -25.71
CA THR A 49 -4.54 14.78 -25.78
C THR A 49 -3.98 14.44 -24.40
N LEU A 50 -2.96 13.59 -24.35
CA LEU A 50 -2.21 13.34 -23.13
C LEU A 50 -1.59 14.65 -22.63
N SER A 51 -1.63 14.89 -21.31
CA SER A 51 -0.99 16.03 -20.68
C SER A 51 -0.03 15.59 -19.57
N LEU A 52 0.94 16.44 -19.24
CA LEU A 52 1.85 16.21 -18.12
C LEU A 52 1.08 15.98 -16.80
N GLN A 53 -0.03 16.71 -16.59
CA GLN A 53 -0.84 16.54 -15.39
C GLN A 53 -1.46 15.14 -15.32
N MET A 54 -1.97 14.61 -16.45
CA MET A 54 -2.50 13.24 -16.48
C MET A 54 -1.44 12.20 -16.17
N VAL A 55 -0.20 12.42 -16.59
CA VAL A 55 0.94 11.55 -16.25
C VAL A 55 1.24 11.60 -14.75
N LYS A 56 1.30 12.80 -14.17
CA LYS A 56 1.49 13.00 -12.73
C LYS A 56 0.40 12.31 -11.92
N ASP A 57 -0.85 12.54 -12.26
CA ASP A 57 -2.01 11.94 -11.60
C ASP A 57 -1.98 10.42 -11.67
N ALA A 58 -1.59 9.84 -12.81
CA ALA A 58 -1.51 8.39 -12.97
C ALA A 58 -0.44 7.76 -12.07
N ILE A 59 0.75 8.35 -12.00
CA ILE A 59 1.85 7.88 -11.13
C ILE A 59 1.46 8.02 -9.67
N GLU A 60 0.95 9.19 -9.26
CA GLU A 60 0.56 9.43 -7.87
C GLU A 60 -0.58 8.52 -7.42
N ASN A 61 -1.56 8.26 -8.29
CA ASN A 61 -2.65 7.34 -8.00
C ASN A 61 -2.17 5.89 -7.87
N ASP A 62 -1.21 5.45 -8.68
CA ASP A 62 -0.61 4.13 -8.54
C ASP A 62 0.13 3.98 -7.20
N ILE A 63 0.92 5.00 -6.80
CA ILE A 63 1.59 5.02 -5.51
C ILE A 63 0.57 4.97 -4.37
N ASN A 64 -0.49 5.79 -4.42
CA ASN A 64 -1.56 5.79 -3.42
C ASN A 64 -2.22 4.42 -3.30
N SER A 65 -2.57 3.81 -4.44
CA SER A 65 -3.22 2.49 -4.47
C SER A 65 -2.34 1.41 -3.83
N ARG A 66 -1.02 1.45 -4.07
CA ARG A 66 -0.08 0.51 -3.44
C ARG A 66 0.07 0.74 -1.94
N VAL A 67 0.05 2.00 -1.49
CA VAL A 67 0.05 2.33 -0.06
C VAL A 67 -1.22 1.82 0.60
N ASP A 68 -2.39 2.07 0.00
CA ASP A 68 -3.68 1.63 0.52
C ASP A 68 -3.78 0.10 0.58
N GLU A 69 -3.32 -0.62 -0.48
CA GLU A 69 -3.26 -2.08 -0.50
C GLU A 69 -2.34 -2.63 0.59
N LYS A 70 -1.17 -1.99 0.78
CA LYS A 70 -0.22 -2.38 1.82
C LYS A 70 -0.80 -2.18 3.23
N ILE A 71 -1.48 -1.07 3.48
CA ILE A 71 -2.18 -0.82 4.74
C ILE A 71 -3.26 -1.87 4.95
N LEU A 72 -4.05 -2.15 3.90
CA LEU A 72 -5.21 -3.02 4.00
C LEU A 72 -4.85 -4.45 4.43
N CYS A 73 -3.75 -5.02 3.91
CA CYS A 73 -3.51 -6.46 4.04
C CYS A 73 -2.06 -6.86 4.34
N SER A 74 -1.26 -6.01 4.98
CA SER A 74 0.16 -6.33 5.20
C SER A 74 0.72 -5.94 6.57
N TYR A 75 -0.12 -5.56 7.54
CA TYR A 75 0.37 -5.29 8.89
C TYR A 75 0.88 -6.59 9.54
N PRO A 76 2.19 -6.72 9.82
CA PRO A 76 2.74 -7.94 10.38
C PRO A 76 2.39 -8.07 11.86
N TRP A 77 1.89 -9.25 12.25
CA TRP A 77 1.56 -9.57 13.62
C TRP A 77 1.85 -11.04 13.91
N THR A 78 2.36 -11.33 15.10
CA THR A 78 2.44 -12.70 15.61
C THR A 78 1.26 -12.91 16.54
N VAL A 79 0.39 -13.87 16.24
CA VAL A 79 -0.80 -14.19 17.05
C VAL A 79 -0.36 -14.59 18.46
N LEU A 80 -0.95 -13.95 19.48
CA LEU A 80 -0.55 -14.16 20.86
C LEU A 80 -1.27 -15.37 21.48
N HIS A 81 -2.56 -15.53 21.20
CA HIS A 81 -3.41 -16.52 21.86
C HIS A 81 -4.37 -17.20 20.89
N GLY A 82 -4.97 -18.33 21.37
CA GLY A 82 -5.92 -19.12 20.60
C GLY A 82 -5.26 -20.25 19.81
N ASP A 83 -6.01 -20.83 18.87
CA ASP A 83 -5.56 -22.00 18.09
C ASP A 83 -4.41 -21.63 17.12
N ASP A 84 -4.28 -20.37 16.77
CA ASP A 84 -3.27 -19.84 15.87
C ASP A 84 -2.06 -19.20 16.60
N ALA A 85 -1.96 -19.35 17.91
CA ALA A 85 -0.89 -18.77 18.72
C ALA A 85 0.51 -19.08 18.17
N GLY A 86 1.36 -18.06 18.04
CA GLY A 86 2.72 -18.14 17.48
C GLY A 86 2.80 -18.09 15.97
N LYS A 87 1.69 -18.01 15.23
CA LYS A 87 1.70 -17.81 13.78
C LYS A 87 1.95 -16.34 13.43
N ASP A 88 2.83 -16.11 12.47
CA ASP A 88 3.02 -14.80 11.85
C ASP A 88 1.97 -14.60 10.76
N VAL A 89 1.22 -13.51 10.84
CA VAL A 89 0.13 -13.20 9.92
C VAL A 89 0.23 -11.78 9.39
N LYS A 90 -0.49 -11.52 8.29
CA LYS A 90 -0.69 -10.19 7.74
C LYS A 90 -2.10 -9.74 8.07
N VAL A 91 -2.20 -8.83 9.02
CA VAL A 91 -3.48 -8.33 9.53
C VAL A 91 -4.15 -7.42 8.51
N TRP A 92 -5.47 -7.52 8.44
CA TRP A 92 -6.31 -6.64 7.65
C TRP A 92 -6.66 -5.38 8.43
N LEU A 93 -6.09 -4.24 8.01
CA LEU A 93 -6.40 -2.93 8.57
C LEU A 93 -7.43 -2.18 7.71
N SER A 94 -8.57 -2.83 7.40
CA SER A 94 -9.69 -2.15 6.77
C SER A 94 -10.18 -0.99 7.65
N LYS A 95 -10.83 0.01 7.06
CA LYS A 95 -11.40 1.15 7.82
C LYS A 95 -12.36 0.71 8.92
N GLU A 96 -13.11 -0.39 8.67
CA GLU A 96 -14.00 -0.98 9.65
C GLU A 96 -13.22 -1.58 10.82
N ASN A 97 -12.19 -2.39 10.54
CA ASN A 97 -11.34 -2.96 11.58
C ASN A 97 -10.62 -1.90 12.40
N GLN A 98 -10.05 -0.89 11.73
CA GLN A 98 -9.42 0.26 12.42
C GLN A 98 -10.42 0.96 13.36
N SER A 99 -11.67 1.17 12.92
CA SER A 99 -12.72 1.78 13.74
C SER A 99 -13.12 0.90 14.91
N ASN A 100 -13.21 -0.41 14.71
CA ASN A 100 -13.56 -1.36 15.78
C ASN A 100 -12.46 -1.44 16.86
N PHE A 101 -11.20 -1.48 16.45
CA PHE A 101 -10.06 -1.46 17.38
C PHE A 101 -9.99 -0.13 18.13
N LYS A 102 -10.18 1.00 17.43
CA LYS A 102 -10.24 2.31 18.05
C LYS A 102 -11.38 2.42 19.06
N ALA A 103 -12.56 1.94 18.73
CA ALA A 103 -13.69 1.99 19.65
C ALA A 103 -13.42 1.22 20.95
N LYS A 104 -12.78 0.06 20.88
CA LYS A 104 -12.38 -0.70 22.06
C LYS A 104 -11.28 -0.01 22.87
N TYR A 105 -10.29 0.56 22.18
CA TYR A 105 -9.24 1.35 22.82
C TYR A 105 -9.81 2.56 23.57
N ASP A 106 -10.68 3.36 22.92
CA ASP A 106 -11.32 4.52 23.54
C ASP A 106 -12.22 4.14 24.72
N LEU A 107 -12.86 2.96 24.66
CA LEU A 107 -13.75 2.46 25.73
C LEU A 107 -13.00 2.25 27.05
N HIS A 108 -11.73 1.85 26.99
CA HIS A 108 -10.91 1.71 28.19
C HIS A 108 -10.81 3.02 29.00
N PHE A 109 -10.74 4.17 28.33
CA PHE A 109 -10.59 5.47 28.99
C PHE A 109 -11.93 6.12 29.31
N THR A 110 -12.99 5.79 28.59
CA THR A 110 -14.29 6.44 28.73
C THR A 110 -15.27 5.66 29.62
N LYS A 111 -15.25 4.33 29.53
CA LYS A 111 -16.11 3.40 30.27
C LYS A 111 -15.43 2.07 30.51
N PRO A 112 -14.38 2.01 31.33
CA PRO A 112 -13.57 0.79 31.51
C PRO A 112 -14.39 -0.40 32.01
N GLU A 113 -15.46 -0.17 32.77
CA GLU A 113 -16.38 -1.19 33.28
C GLU A 113 -17.19 -1.91 32.16
N SER A 114 -17.24 -1.29 30.97
CA SER A 114 -17.91 -1.88 29.79
C SER A 114 -16.96 -2.70 28.92
N LEU A 115 -15.67 -2.70 29.23
CA LEU A 115 -14.64 -3.43 28.51
C LEU A 115 -14.44 -4.81 29.16
N THR A 116 -14.73 -5.87 28.42
CA THR A 116 -14.58 -7.24 28.91
C THR A 116 -13.49 -7.98 28.15
N PHE A 117 -12.68 -8.75 28.90
CA PHE A 117 -11.67 -9.66 28.35
C PHE A 117 -11.97 -11.10 28.80
N PRO A 118 -11.55 -12.12 28.01
CA PRO A 118 -10.91 -11.99 26.70
C PRO A 118 -11.84 -11.42 25.64
N THR A 119 -11.27 -10.70 24.65
CA THR A 119 -11.99 -10.26 23.47
C THR A 119 -11.37 -10.89 22.21
N ILE A 120 -12.20 -11.31 21.25
CA ILE A 120 -11.79 -12.07 20.08
C ILE A 120 -12.05 -11.26 18.82
N TYR A 121 -11.04 -11.21 17.93
CA TYR A 121 -11.16 -10.56 16.62
C TYR A 121 -10.65 -11.48 15.52
N LYS A 122 -11.38 -11.53 14.40
CA LYS A 122 -10.83 -12.03 13.14
C LYS A 122 -9.87 -10.97 12.59
N ILE A 123 -8.59 -11.31 12.50
CA ILE A 123 -7.53 -10.36 12.11
C ILE A 123 -6.95 -10.63 10.71
N ALA A 124 -7.06 -11.87 10.22
CA ALA A 124 -6.49 -12.31 8.94
C ALA A 124 -7.22 -13.54 8.40
N GLU A 125 -6.76 -14.01 7.27
CA GLU A 125 -6.98 -15.37 6.77
C GLU A 125 -5.63 -16.03 6.50
N ASP A 126 -5.58 -17.36 6.67
CA ASP A 126 -4.44 -18.18 6.30
C ASP A 126 -4.41 -18.49 4.79
N ASP A 127 -3.40 -19.24 4.33
CA ASP A 127 -3.24 -19.60 2.92
C ASP A 127 -4.39 -20.49 2.38
N ASP A 128 -5.11 -21.18 3.27
CA ASP A 128 -6.28 -22.01 2.95
C ASP A 128 -7.61 -21.25 3.08
N HIS A 129 -7.55 -19.93 3.26
CA HIS A 129 -8.69 -19.02 3.49
C HIS A 129 -9.47 -19.29 4.79
N ASN A 130 -8.86 -19.95 5.77
CA ASN A 130 -9.46 -20.06 7.09
C ASN A 130 -9.25 -18.76 7.87
N ALA A 131 -10.26 -18.40 8.67
CA ALA A 131 -10.18 -17.22 9.52
C ALA A 131 -9.14 -17.39 10.63
N VAL A 132 -8.22 -16.44 10.75
CA VAL A 132 -7.29 -16.34 11.87
C VAL A 132 -7.82 -15.36 12.90
N PHE A 133 -7.86 -15.80 14.15
CA PHE A 133 -8.39 -15.03 15.27
C PHE A 133 -7.27 -14.65 16.24
N GLU A 134 -7.32 -13.42 16.74
CA GLU A 134 -6.55 -12.99 17.90
C GLU A 134 -7.47 -12.92 19.12
N VAL A 135 -6.98 -13.39 20.25
CA VAL A 135 -7.69 -13.41 21.53
C VAL A 135 -6.93 -12.54 22.53
N PHE A 136 -7.31 -11.28 22.63
CA PHE A 136 -6.69 -10.39 23.61
C PHE A 136 -7.17 -10.72 25.03
N GLN A 137 -6.25 -11.05 25.92
CA GLN A 137 -6.54 -11.42 27.29
C GLN A 137 -6.71 -10.21 28.22
N ASN A 138 -6.13 -9.07 27.87
CA ASN A 138 -6.13 -7.84 28.63
C ASN A 138 -6.02 -6.62 27.72
N PHE A 139 -6.10 -5.42 28.32
CA PHE A 139 -6.04 -4.17 27.59
C PHE A 139 -4.63 -3.91 27.00
N GLU A 140 -3.59 -4.27 27.69
CA GLU A 140 -2.21 -4.04 27.28
C GLU A 140 -1.88 -4.73 25.95
N GLU A 141 -2.42 -5.95 25.74
CA GLU A 141 -2.25 -6.68 24.48
C GLU A 141 -3.04 -6.01 23.34
N LEU A 142 -4.28 -5.59 23.60
CA LEU A 142 -5.11 -4.85 22.65
C LEU A 142 -4.46 -3.50 22.29
N GLU A 143 -3.92 -2.79 23.28
CA GLU A 143 -3.21 -1.52 23.12
C GLU A 143 -1.99 -1.69 22.22
N ALA A 144 -1.13 -2.69 22.52
CA ALA A 144 0.07 -2.97 21.73
C ALA A 144 -0.26 -3.25 20.27
N PHE A 145 -1.30 -4.06 20.03
CA PHE A 145 -1.81 -4.36 18.68
C PHE A 145 -2.32 -3.10 17.97
N TYR A 146 -3.14 -2.29 18.63
CA TYR A 146 -3.73 -1.09 18.06
C TYR A 146 -2.68 -0.02 17.76
N LEU A 147 -1.78 0.28 18.71
CA LEU A 147 -0.72 1.27 18.51
C LEU A 147 0.30 0.81 17.46
N GLY A 148 0.62 -0.48 17.43
CA GLY A 148 1.44 -1.09 16.38
C GLY A 148 0.80 -0.92 14.98
N GLY A 149 -0.51 -1.11 14.87
CA GLY A 149 -1.26 -0.87 13.63
C GLY A 149 -1.22 0.59 13.18
N ILE A 150 -1.38 1.56 14.10
CA ILE A 150 -1.25 2.99 13.81
C ILE A 150 0.16 3.31 13.28
N ALA A 151 1.21 2.85 13.99
CA ALA A 151 2.58 3.09 13.59
C ALA A 151 2.89 2.50 12.20
N TYR A 152 2.35 1.32 11.90
CA TYR A 152 2.48 0.70 10.58
C TYR A 152 1.80 1.53 9.47
N ILE A 153 0.60 2.04 9.71
CA ILE A 153 -0.12 2.92 8.77
C ILE A 153 0.70 4.17 8.48
N GLU A 154 1.23 4.82 9.52
CA GLU A 154 2.09 6.01 9.38
C GLU A 154 3.34 5.72 8.56
N GLN A 155 4.02 4.59 8.80
CA GLN A 155 5.18 4.16 8.00
C GLN A 155 4.81 3.95 6.53
N CYS A 156 3.65 3.37 6.23
CA CYS A 156 3.18 3.19 4.86
C CYS A 156 2.96 4.53 4.16
N TYR A 157 2.31 5.50 4.81
CA TYR A 157 2.12 6.84 4.26
C TYR A 157 3.44 7.58 4.06
N GLN A 158 4.35 7.54 5.03
CA GLN A 158 5.68 8.16 4.92
C GLN A 158 6.46 7.59 3.73
N ALA A 159 6.44 6.27 3.55
CA ALA A 159 7.09 5.63 2.40
C ALA A 159 6.49 6.09 1.07
N GLY A 160 5.16 6.21 0.97
CA GLY A 160 4.47 6.73 -0.21
C GLY A 160 4.82 8.18 -0.52
N TRP A 161 4.89 9.04 0.49
CA TRP A 161 5.31 10.44 0.32
C TRP A 161 6.76 10.57 -0.14
N GLN A 162 7.66 9.76 0.43
CA GLN A 162 9.07 9.72 0.01
C GLN A 162 9.20 9.27 -1.45
N GLU A 163 8.44 8.23 -1.85
CA GLU A 163 8.43 7.77 -3.24
C GLU A 163 7.96 8.86 -4.19
N LYS A 164 6.85 9.56 -3.90
CA LYS A 164 6.34 10.68 -4.71
C LYS A 164 7.35 11.82 -4.80
N SER A 165 7.96 12.19 -3.67
CA SER A 165 8.95 13.27 -3.62
C SER A 165 10.24 12.94 -4.37
N GLY A 166 10.54 11.66 -4.54
CA GLY A 166 11.74 11.18 -5.26
C GLY A 166 11.55 11.02 -6.77
N ILE A 167 10.36 11.32 -7.32
CA ILE A 167 10.12 11.18 -8.75
C ILE A 167 10.88 12.29 -9.51
N ASP A 168 11.73 11.89 -10.45
CA ASP A 168 12.31 12.80 -11.45
C ASP A 168 11.28 13.06 -12.56
N TRP A 169 10.75 14.27 -12.61
CA TRP A 169 9.76 14.68 -13.61
C TRP A 169 10.37 15.11 -14.93
N THR A 170 11.68 15.38 -15.00
CA THR A 170 12.37 15.87 -16.19
C THR A 170 12.11 15.04 -17.46
N PRO A 171 12.19 13.69 -17.41
CA PRO A 171 11.96 12.87 -18.61
C PRO A 171 10.55 13.02 -19.19
N TYR A 172 9.55 13.29 -18.33
CA TYR A 172 8.16 13.49 -18.77
C TYR A 172 7.95 14.89 -19.31
N GLU A 173 8.54 15.92 -18.69
CA GLU A 173 8.50 17.30 -19.18
C GLU A 173 9.16 17.42 -20.56
N ASP A 174 10.28 16.74 -20.76
CA ASP A 174 10.98 16.73 -22.04
C ASP A 174 10.19 16.04 -23.15
N TYR A 175 9.41 14.98 -22.82
CA TYR A 175 8.49 14.34 -23.76
C TYR A 175 7.50 15.35 -24.36
N PHE A 176 6.90 16.20 -23.53
CA PHE A 176 5.91 17.19 -24.01
C PHE A 176 6.52 18.40 -24.72
N LYS A 177 7.80 18.74 -24.46
CA LYS A 177 8.50 19.83 -25.19
C LYS A 177 8.86 19.44 -26.63
N THR A 178 9.02 18.15 -26.91
CA THR A 178 9.39 17.69 -28.27
C THR A 178 8.21 17.57 -29.23
N GLU A 179 6.97 17.74 -28.75
CA GLU A 179 5.74 17.69 -29.57
C GLU A 179 5.24 19.10 -29.98
N GLU A 180 5.89 20.18 -29.52
CA GLU A 180 5.67 21.57 -29.99
C GLU A 180 6.61 21.89 -31.17
#